data_859758ca341d6bb8198a8197884b7e55
#
_entry.id   859758ca341d6bb8198a8197884b7e55
#
_cell.length_a   1.000
_cell.length_b   1.000
_cell.length_c   1.000
_cell.angle_alpha   90.00
_cell.angle_beta   90.00
_cell.angle_gamma   90.00
#
_symmetry.space_group_name_H-M   'P 1'
#
loop_
_entity.id
_entity.type
_entity.pdbx_description
1 polymer ?
#
loop_
_entity_poly.entity_id
_entity_poly.type
_entity_poly.pdbx_seq_one_letter_code
_entity_poly.pdbx_strand_id
1 'polypeptide(L)'
;LVGSEMCIRDRKYSPEECRITTIENYEKRIPVAKDNFRRAGRESQITLLEGDAGEILKTLTGTFDMIFMDAAKGQYIHWLPDVLRLMKEGSVLVSDNVLQEGDIIESHYLVERRNRTIYKRMREYLWQLTHSPVLRTSVLPLGDGAAVSVKTGEQAYETTRTFSSGEQP
;
A
#
# COMPACT_ATOMS: atom_id res chain seq x y z
N LEU A 1 -1.17 -16.05 -7.33
CA LEU A 1 -1.20 -15.08 -8.43
C LEU A 1 0.17 -14.45 -8.53
N VAL A 2 0.76 -14.47 -9.71
CA VAL A 2 1.99 -13.73 -9.99
C VAL A 2 1.60 -12.26 -10.11
N GLY A 3 2.34 -11.32 -9.47
CA GLY A 3 2.01 -9.90 -9.47
C GLY A 3 1.72 -9.29 -10.85
N SER A 4 2.31 -9.87 -11.92
CA SER A 4 2.05 -9.48 -13.30
C SER A 4 0.59 -9.65 -13.75
N GLU A 5 -0.13 -10.67 -13.28
CA GLU A 5 -1.54 -10.89 -13.63
C GLU A 5 -2.44 -9.82 -13.01
N MET A 6 -2.11 -9.37 -11.81
CA MET A 6 -2.82 -8.28 -11.14
C MET A 6 -2.65 -6.98 -11.94
N CYS A 7 -1.43 -6.60 -12.31
CA CYS A 7 -1.17 -5.41 -13.14
C CYS A 7 -1.93 -5.44 -14.48
N ILE A 8 -2.01 -6.61 -15.14
CA ILE A 8 -2.77 -6.76 -16.39
C ILE A 8 -4.27 -6.56 -16.13
N ARG A 9 -4.79 -7.11 -15.03
CA ARG A 9 -6.19 -6.99 -14.64
C ARG A 9 -6.55 -5.55 -14.29
N ASP A 10 -5.73 -4.89 -13.50
CA ASP A 10 -5.90 -3.49 -13.13
C ASP A 10 -5.91 -2.61 -14.38
N ARG A 11 -4.99 -2.86 -15.30
CA ARG A 11 -4.94 -2.11 -16.56
C ARG A 11 -6.17 -2.34 -17.45
N LYS A 12 -6.78 -3.52 -17.39
CA LYS A 12 -7.98 -3.82 -18.17
C LYS A 12 -9.18 -2.94 -17.79
N TYR A 13 -9.26 -2.59 -16.51
CA TYR A 13 -10.39 -1.81 -15.94
C TYR A 13 -10.06 -0.33 -15.72
N SER A 14 -8.83 0.07 -16.02
CA SER A 14 -8.38 1.47 -15.90
C SER A 14 -8.57 2.23 -17.22
N PRO A 15 -8.68 3.57 -17.22
CA PRO A 15 -8.68 4.40 -18.42
C PRO A 15 -7.47 4.14 -19.33
N GLU A 16 -7.59 4.46 -20.62
CA GLU A 16 -6.52 4.17 -21.61
C GLU A 16 -5.21 4.91 -21.30
N GLU A 17 -5.30 6.11 -20.75
CA GLU A 17 -4.17 6.92 -20.32
C GLU A 17 -3.48 6.43 -19.04
N CYS A 18 -4.10 5.50 -18.30
CA CYS A 18 -3.51 4.96 -17.07
C CYS A 18 -2.17 4.29 -17.37
N ARG A 19 -1.21 4.53 -16.48
CA ARG A 19 0.11 3.89 -16.49
C ARG A 19 0.30 3.19 -15.14
N ILE A 20 0.86 1.99 -15.19
CA ILE A 20 1.16 1.19 -14.01
C ILE A 20 2.68 1.05 -13.90
N THR A 21 3.21 1.36 -12.71
CA THR A 21 4.58 1.03 -12.35
C THR A 21 4.54 -0.08 -11.32
N THR A 22 5.24 -1.17 -11.56
CA THR A 22 5.33 -2.30 -10.63
C THR A 22 6.78 -2.65 -10.34
N ILE A 23 7.05 -3.15 -9.15
CA ILE A 23 8.40 -3.51 -8.69
C ILE A 23 8.44 -5.01 -8.43
N GLU A 24 9.47 -5.68 -8.92
CA GLU A 24 9.73 -7.09 -8.64
C GLU A 24 11.24 -7.32 -8.45
N ASN A 25 11.59 -7.99 -7.36
CA ASN A 25 12.99 -8.31 -7.04
C ASN A 25 13.35 -9.78 -7.27
N TYR A 26 12.37 -10.66 -7.51
CA TYR A 26 12.64 -12.07 -7.67
C TYR A 26 12.99 -12.40 -9.12
N GLU A 27 14.27 -12.66 -9.37
CA GLU A 27 14.84 -12.87 -10.70
C GLU A 27 14.06 -13.87 -11.57
N LYS A 28 13.50 -14.94 -10.98
CA LYS A 28 12.73 -15.94 -11.72
C LYS A 28 11.34 -15.45 -12.14
N ARG A 29 10.77 -14.46 -11.46
CA ARG A 29 9.45 -13.88 -11.80
C ARG A 29 9.55 -12.78 -12.85
N ILE A 30 10.67 -12.07 -12.89
CA ILE A 30 10.89 -10.95 -13.83
C ILE A 30 10.64 -11.35 -15.29
N PRO A 31 11.27 -12.41 -15.85
CA PRO A 31 11.05 -12.81 -17.23
C PRO A 31 9.59 -13.26 -17.49
N VAL A 32 8.97 -13.93 -16.50
CA VAL A 32 7.56 -14.36 -16.59
C VAL A 32 6.63 -13.14 -16.62
N ALA A 33 6.88 -12.12 -15.79
CA ALA A 33 6.11 -10.89 -15.79
C ALA A 33 6.21 -10.16 -17.13
N LYS A 34 7.41 -10.01 -17.68
CA LYS A 34 7.64 -9.38 -18.98
C LYS A 34 6.92 -10.12 -20.11
N ASP A 35 6.99 -11.46 -20.10
CA ASP A 35 6.29 -12.26 -21.12
C ASP A 35 4.76 -12.12 -21.01
N ASN A 36 4.23 -12.13 -19.78
CA ASN A 36 2.81 -11.91 -19.54
C ASN A 36 2.35 -10.52 -20.03
N PHE A 37 3.11 -9.46 -19.80
CA PHE A 37 2.79 -8.11 -20.29
C PHE A 37 2.78 -8.06 -21.82
N ARG A 38 3.76 -8.72 -22.48
CA ARG A 38 3.83 -8.85 -23.94
C ARG A 38 2.62 -9.58 -24.50
N ARG A 39 2.32 -10.74 -23.94
CA ARG A 39 1.17 -11.56 -24.37
C ARG A 39 -0.17 -10.85 -24.19
N ALA A 40 -0.26 -9.99 -23.19
CA ALA A 40 -1.43 -9.15 -22.95
C ALA A 40 -1.46 -7.88 -23.83
N GLY A 41 -0.42 -7.58 -24.59
CA GLY A 41 -0.30 -6.34 -25.38
C GLY A 41 -0.27 -5.08 -24.51
N ARG A 42 0.35 -5.15 -23.32
CA ARG A 42 0.35 -4.07 -22.32
C ARG A 42 1.74 -3.51 -21.98
N GLU A 43 2.76 -3.88 -22.72
CA GLU A 43 4.16 -3.47 -22.48
C GLU A 43 4.33 -1.94 -22.44
N SER A 44 3.59 -1.21 -23.28
CA SER A 44 3.68 0.26 -23.31
C SER A 44 2.96 0.96 -22.15
N GLN A 45 2.19 0.23 -21.36
CA GLN A 45 1.34 0.77 -20.30
C GLN A 45 1.78 0.32 -18.90
N ILE A 46 2.61 -0.73 -18.81
CA ILE A 46 3.09 -1.30 -17.57
C ILE A 46 4.62 -1.20 -17.56
N THR A 47 5.17 -0.44 -16.63
CA THR A 47 6.62 -0.33 -16.39
C THR A 47 7.01 -1.25 -15.26
N LEU A 48 7.89 -2.22 -15.54
CA LEU A 48 8.48 -3.10 -14.53
C LEU A 48 9.83 -2.54 -14.09
N LEU A 49 9.95 -2.24 -12.82
CA LEU A 49 11.21 -1.88 -12.17
C LEU A 49 11.77 -3.11 -11.45
N GLU A 50 13.00 -3.48 -11.81
CA GLU A 50 13.64 -4.69 -11.31
C GLU A 50 14.57 -4.35 -10.14
N GLY A 51 14.30 -4.91 -8.96
CA GLY A 51 15.14 -4.73 -7.79
C GLY A 51 14.38 -4.63 -6.47
N ASP A 52 15.10 -4.26 -5.42
CA ASP A 52 14.54 -4.10 -4.08
C ASP A 52 13.59 -2.90 -4.02
N ALA A 53 12.38 -3.12 -3.51
CA ALA A 53 11.36 -2.08 -3.43
C ALA A 53 11.78 -0.91 -2.52
N GLY A 54 12.49 -1.19 -1.42
CA GLY A 54 12.95 -0.15 -0.51
C GLY A 54 13.99 0.78 -1.15
N GLU A 55 14.86 0.27 -2.00
CA GLU A 55 15.83 1.08 -2.73
C GLU A 55 15.18 1.83 -3.90
N ILE A 56 14.29 1.16 -4.64
CA ILE A 56 13.60 1.77 -5.78
C ILE A 56 12.68 2.90 -5.30
N LEU A 57 11.90 2.70 -4.24
CA LEU A 57 11.00 3.73 -3.70
C LEU A 57 11.73 5.03 -3.38
N LYS A 58 12.95 4.98 -2.83
CA LYS A 58 13.76 6.17 -2.51
C LYS A 58 14.10 7.00 -3.76
N THR A 59 14.26 6.35 -4.90
CA THR A 59 14.69 6.99 -6.15
C THR A 59 13.55 7.43 -7.05
N LEU A 60 12.34 6.89 -6.84
CA LEU A 60 11.15 7.28 -7.59
C LEU A 60 10.82 8.75 -7.38
N THR A 61 10.47 9.41 -8.46
CA THR A 61 10.05 10.82 -8.50
C THR A 61 8.63 10.95 -9.05
N GLY A 62 8.04 12.12 -8.88
CA GLY A 62 6.65 12.38 -9.27
C GLY A 62 5.65 11.85 -8.25
N THR A 63 4.40 11.75 -8.66
CA THR A 63 3.30 11.31 -7.80
C THR A 63 2.42 10.29 -8.51
N PHE A 64 1.79 9.43 -7.72
CA PHE A 64 0.85 8.42 -8.17
C PHE A 64 -0.54 8.72 -7.63
N ASP A 65 -1.58 8.46 -8.44
CA ASP A 65 -2.97 8.59 -8.02
C ASP A 65 -3.39 7.45 -7.09
N MET A 66 -2.80 6.27 -7.28
CA MET A 66 -3.02 5.08 -6.46
C MET A 66 -1.72 4.32 -6.24
N ILE A 67 -1.51 3.86 -5.02
CA ILE A 67 -0.44 2.94 -4.65
C ILE A 67 -1.06 1.69 -4.02
N PHE A 68 -0.68 0.52 -4.53
CA PHE A 68 -1.10 -0.76 -3.99
C PHE A 68 0.12 -1.48 -3.36
N MET A 69 0.02 -1.77 -2.07
CA MET A 69 1.06 -2.47 -1.32
C MET A 69 0.62 -3.90 -1.05
N ASP A 70 1.24 -4.84 -1.76
CA ASP A 70 1.12 -6.28 -1.52
C ASP A 70 2.51 -6.93 -1.62
N ALA A 71 3.30 -6.76 -0.58
CA ALA A 71 4.69 -7.19 -0.52
C ALA A 71 5.04 -7.75 0.87
N ALA A 72 6.32 -7.72 1.24
CA ALA A 72 6.81 -8.18 2.54
C ALA A 72 6.23 -7.31 3.68
N LYS A 73 5.25 -7.83 4.41
CA LYS A 73 4.44 -7.11 5.43
C LYS A 73 5.31 -6.41 6.48
N GLY A 74 6.42 -7.02 6.88
CA GLY A 74 7.35 -6.40 7.83
C GLY A 74 8.09 -5.18 7.30
N GLN A 75 7.97 -4.83 6.03
CA GLN A 75 8.62 -3.66 5.41
C GLN A 75 7.68 -2.46 5.24
N TYR A 76 6.38 -2.64 5.33
CA TYR A 76 5.39 -1.58 5.09
C TYR A 76 5.65 -0.32 5.91
N ILE A 77 5.96 -0.48 7.19
CA ILE A 77 6.27 0.64 8.09
C ILE A 77 7.51 1.43 7.64
N HIS A 78 8.51 0.74 7.09
CA HIS A 78 9.76 1.36 6.62
C HIS A 78 9.58 2.07 5.29
N TRP A 79 8.68 1.58 4.43
CA TRP A 79 8.39 2.18 3.13
C TRP A 79 7.37 3.33 3.19
N LEU A 80 6.60 3.41 4.28
CA LEU A 80 5.53 4.40 4.41
C LEU A 80 5.97 5.86 4.15
N PRO A 81 7.12 6.33 4.64
CA PRO A 81 7.57 7.70 4.35
C PRO A 81 7.75 7.97 2.86
N ASP A 82 8.36 7.03 2.11
CA ASP A 82 8.55 7.17 0.67
C ASP A 82 7.23 7.04 -0.08
N VAL A 83 6.35 6.15 0.35
CA VAL A 83 4.99 6.02 -0.20
C VAL A 83 4.22 7.32 -0.03
N LEU A 84 4.25 7.94 1.15
CA LEU A 84 3.59 9.23 1.39
C LEU A 84 4.16 10.36 0.55
N ARG A 85 5.47 10.37 0.30
CA ARG A 85 6.14 11.33 -0.59
C ARG A 85 5.65 11.18 -2.03
N LEU A 86 5.39 9.96 -2.48
CA LEU A 86 4.89 9.63 -3.82
C LEU A 86 3.37 9.81 -3.99
N MET A 87 2.66 10.17 -2.95
CA MET A 87 1.23 10.48 -3.01
C MET A 87 1.00 12.00 -3.12
N LYS A 88 0.08 12.42 -3.96
CA LYS A 88 -0.49 13.77 -3.97
C LYS A 88 -1.79 13.79 -3.16
N GLU A 89 -2.34 14.96 -2.90
CA GLU A 89 -3.68 15.09 -2.33
C GLU A 89 -4.73 14.37 -3.20
N GLY A 90 -5.62 13.60 -2.56
CA GLY A 90 -6.58 12.74 -3.22
C GLY A 90 -6.05 11.36 -3.64
N SER A 91 -4.73 11.12 -3.56
CA SER A 91 -4.18 9.79 -3.85
C SER A 91 -4.67 8.75 -2.85
N VAL A 92 -4.83 7.52 -3.34
CA VAL A 92 -5.28 6.37 -2.56
C VAL A 92 -4.13 5.39 -2.33
N LEU A 93 -3.89 5.02 -1.09
CA LEU A 93 -3.03 3.91 -0.70
C LEU A 93 -3.89 2.73 -0.27
N VAL A 94 -3.72 1.59 -0.93
CA VAL A 94 -4.33 0.32 -0.53
C VAL A 94 -3.23 -0.61 -0.04
N SER A 95 -3.37 -1.12 1.17
CA SER A 95 -2.42 -2.07 1.76
C SER A 95 -3.13 -3.38 2.06
N ASP A 96 -2.66 -4.45 1.46
CA ASP A 96 -3.27 -5.78 1.55
C ASP A 96 -2.72 -6.60 2.72
N ASN A 97 -3.53 -7.56 3.20
CA ASN A 97 -3.25 -8.51 4.29
C ASN A 97 -2.79 -7.82 5.60
N VAL A 98 -3.45 -6.74 5.99
CA VAL A 98 -3.06 -5.96 7.18
C VAL A 98 -3.50 -6.59 8.49
N LEU A 99 -4.43 -7.56 8.48
CA LEU A 99 -4.92 -8.26 9.66
C LEU A 99 -4.14 -9.55 10.00
N GLN A 100 -3.33 -10.05 9.05
CA GLN A 100 -2.41 -11.18 9.27
C GLN A 100 -3.10 -12.41 9.90
N GLU A 101 -4.09 -12.96 9.21
CA GLU A 101 -4.86 -14.12 9.68
C GLU A 101 -5.48 -13.93 11.07
N GLY A 102 -5.69 -12.67 11.47
CA GLY A 102 -6.22 -12.31 12.78
C GLY A 102 -5.15 -12.04 13.85
N ASP A 103 -3.87 -12.32 13.61
CA ASP A 103 -2.79 -12.09 14.57
C ASP A 103 -2.82 -10.66 15.13
N ILE A 104 -3.19 -9.66 14.32
CA ILE A 104 -3.19 -8.24 14.70
C ILE A 104 -4.11 -7.91 15.87
N ILE A 105 -5.22 -8.61 16.01
CA ILE A 105 -6.19 -8.39 17.10
C ILE A 105 -5.90 -9.25 18.33
N GLU A 106 -5.00 -10.23 18.21
CA GLU A 106 -4.65 -11.12 19.30
C GLU A 106 -3.71 -10.44 20.30
N SER A 107 -3.63 -11.04 21.50
CA SER A 107 -2.60 -10.67 22.47
C SER A 107 -1.23 -11.07 21.95
N HIS A 108 -0.23 -10.19 22.15
CA HIS A 108 1.17 -10.47 21.82
C HIS A 108 1.67 -11.83 22.33
N TYR A 109 1.13 -12.32 23.44
CA TYR A 109 1.52 -13.61 24.04
C TYR A 109 0.99 -14.81 23.25
N LEU A 110 -0.11 -14.65 22.51
CA LEU A 110 -0.74 -15.70 21.69
C LEU A 110 -0.09 -15.79 20.30
N VAL A 111 0.53 -14.70 19.84
CA VAL A 111 1.21 -14.68 18.54
C VAL A 111 2.46 -15.54 18.56
N GLU A 112 2.61 -16.43 17.59
CA GLU A 112 3.79 -17.28 17.43
C GLU A 112 5.08 -16.46 17.42
N ARG A 113 6.12 -16.95 18.11
CA ARG A 113 7.39 -16.22 18.26
C ARG A 113 7.99 -15.75 16.95
N ARG A 114 7.87 -16.56 15.89
CA ARG A 114 8.38 -16.23 14.54
C ARG A 114 7.66 -15.04 13.91
N ASN A 115 6.38 -14.82 14.25
CA ASN A 115 5.53 -13.76 13.68
C ASN A 115 5.58 -12.44 14.48
N ARG A 116 6.13 -12.43 15.70
CA ARG A 116 6.08 -11.28 16.61
C ARG A 116 6.69 -10.00 16.06
N THR A 117 7.74 -10.12 15.25
CA THR A 117 8.35 -8.93 14.62
C THR A 117 7.42 -8.33 13.58
N ILE A 118 6.81 -9.17 12.73
CA ILE A 118 5.88 -8.72 11.70
C ILE A 118 4.62 -8.15 12.36
N TYR A 119 4.07 -8.85 13.36
CA TYR A 119 2.95 -8.39 14.19
C TYR A 119 3.20 -6.98 14.76
N LYS A 120 4.34 -6.76 15.44
CA LYS A 120 4.68 -5.46 16.01
C LYS A 120 4.74 -4.36 14.94
N ARG A 121 5.45 -4.63 13.83
CA ARG A 121 5.61 -3.67 12.74
C ARG A 121 4.29 -3.35 12.04
N MET A 122 3.42 -4.34 11.85
CA MET A 122 2.12 -4.12 11.23
C MET A 122 1.17 -3.34 12.14
N ARG A 123 1.18 -3.58 13.45
CA ARG A 123 0.42 -2.75 14.41
C ARG A 123 0.90 -1.30 14.39
N GLU A 124 2.20 -1.07 14.36
CA GLU A 124 2.79 0.26 14.23
C GLU A 124 2.39 0.92 12.90
N TYR A 125 2.42 0.17 11.81
CA TYR A 125 1.99 0.62 10.50
C TYR A 125 0.51 1.06 10.51
N LEU A 126 -0.38 0.21 10.98
CA LEU A 126 -1.81 0.54 11.10
C LEU A 126 -2.06 1.74 12.02
N TRP A 127 -1.30 1.83 13.13
CA TRP A 127 -1.39 2.98 14.00
C TRP A 127 -0.98 4.27 13.27
N GLN A 128 0.12 4.26 12.53
CA GLN A 128 0.55 5.41 11.73
C GLN A 128 -0.46 5.79 10.66
N LEU A 129 -1.04 4.82 9.95
CA LEU A 129 -2.06 5.11 8.95
C LEU A 129 -3.31 5.78 9.55
N THR A 130 -3.76 5.31 10.72
CA THR A 130 -5.00 5.78 11.35
C THR A 130 -4.83 7.06 12.15
N HIS A 131 -3.60 7.39 12.57
CA HIS A 131 -3.30 8.61 13.35
C HIS A 131 -2.53 9.66 12.56
N SER A 132 -2.26 9.41 11.28
CA SER A 132 -1.60 10.39 10.42
C SER A 132 -2.49 11.62 10.21
N PRO A 133 -1.97 12.85 10.35
CA PRO A 133 -2.73 14.07 10.08
C PRO A 133 -3.06 14.24 8.59
N VAL A 134 -2.31 13.59 7.71
CA VAL A 134 -2.45 13.72 6.25
C VAL A 134 -3.14 12.53 5.59
N LEU A 135 -3.65 11.56 6.37
CA LEU A 135 -4.38 10.42 5.85
C LEU A 135 -5.78 10.31 6.47
N ARG A 136 -6.72 9.80 5.67
CA ARG A 136 -8.00 9.26 6.15
C ARG A 136 -8.01 7.78 5.82
N THR A 137 -8.01 6.95 6.84
CA THR A 137 -7.83 5.50 6.70
C THR A 137 -9.04 4.75 7.22
N SER A 138 -9.48 3.77 6.44
CA SER A 138 -10.43 2.73 6.85
C SER A 138 -9.78 1.36 6.72
N VAL A 139 -9.95 0.52 7.73
CA VAL A 139 -9.53 -0.89 7.69
C VAL A 139 -10.77 -1.73 7.38
N LEU A 140 -10.72 -2.46 6.28
CA LEU A 140 -11.80 -3.30 5.79
C LEU A 140 -11.48 -4.77 6.11
N PRO A 141 -12.36 -5.50 6.82
CA PRO A 141 -12.15 -6.91 7.14
C PRO A 141 -12.55 -7.80 5.96
N LEU A 142 -11.94 -7.57 4.79
CA LEU A 142 -12.13 -8.37 3.58
C LEU A 142 -10.93 -9.30 3.43
N GLY A 143 -11.17 -10.61 3.37
CA GLY A 143 -10.09 -11.59 3.36
C GLY A 143 -9.21 -11.45 4.60
N ASP A 144 -7.90 -11.27 4.39
CA ASP A 144 -6.92 -11.01 5.46
C ASP A 144 -6.74 -9.51 5.77
N GLY A 145 -7.77 -8.74 5.50
CA GLY A 145 -7.86 -7.30 5.78
C GLY A 145 -7.14 -6.41 4.79
N ALA A 146 -7.82 -5.35 4.38
CA ALA A 146 -7.26 -4.29 3.55
C ALA A 146 -7.35 -2.94 4.27
N ALA A 147 -6.27 -2.18 4.31
CA ALA A 147 -6.30 -0.79 4.74
C ALA A 147 -6.38 0.10 3.49
N VAL A 148 -7.39 0.98 3.46
CA VAL A 148 -7.57 1.98 2.41
C VAL A 148 -7.37 3.35 3.02
N SER A 149 -6.37 4.08 2.55
CA SER A 149 -6.00 5.41 3.03
C SER A 149 -6.06 6.41 1.89
N VAL A 150 -6.72 7.53 2.10
CA VAL A 150 -6.72 8.66 1.16
C VAL A 150 -5.84 9.76 1.72
N LYS A 151 -4.93 10.29 0.92
CA LYS A 151 -4.11 11.43 1.31
C LYS A 151 -4.95 12.70 1.24
N THR A 152 -5.04 13.41 2.34
CA THR A 152 -5.77 14.68 2.46
C THR A 152 -4.78 15.84 2.54
N GLY A 153 -5.21 17.05 2.16
CA GLY A 153 -4.46 18.28 2.42
C GLY A 153 -4.45 18.63 3.92
N GLU A 154 -3.48 19.44 4.33
CA GLU A 154 -3.32 19.87 5.73
C GLU A 154 -4.57 20.52 6.33
N GLN A 155 -5.35 21.25 5.53
CA GLN A 155 -6.58 21.94 5.97
C GLN A 155 -7.71 21.01 6.41
N ALA A 156 -7.78 19.77 5.90
CA ALA A 156 -8.83 18.81 6.25
C ALA A 156 -8.72 18.33 7.71
N TYR A 157 -7.55 18.49 8.34
CA TYR A 157 -7.32 18.06 9.72
C TYR A 157 -7.84 19.08 10.76
N GLU A 158 -7.80 20.39 10.46
CA GLU A 158 -8.28 21.43 11.37
C GLU A 158 -9.81 21.40 11.49
N THR A 159 -10.54 21.15 10.41
CA THR A 159 -12.01 21.12 10.40
C THR A 159 -12.57 19.99 11.28
N THR A 160 -11.85 18.88 11.43
CA THR A 160 -12.31 17.74 12.26
C THR A 160 -12.05 17.96 13.75
N ARG A 161 -11.06 18.77 14.13
CA ARG A 161 -10.78 19.11 15.53
C ARG A 161 -11.80 20.08 16.12
N THR A 162 -12.36 20.97 15.32
CA THR A 162 -13.36 21.94 15.78
C THR A 162 -14.73 21.32 16.10
N PHE A 163 -15.06 20.15 15.51
CA PHE A 163 -16.30 19.42 15.83
C PHE A 163 -16.22 18.61 17.15
N SER A 164 -15.01 18.24 17.61
CA SER A 164 -14.85 17.43 18.83
C SER A 164 -14.70 18.27 20.13
N SER A 165 -14.56 19.59 20.04
CA SER A 165 -14.40 20.48 21.21
C SER A 165 -15.68 21.21 21.61
N GLY A 166 -16.82 20.91 20.97
CA GLY A 166 -18.07 21.66 21.16
C GLY A 166 -19.20 20.96 21.91
N GLU A 167 -19.06 19.71 22.33
CA GLU A 167 -20.12 19.01 23.09
C GLU A 167 -19.55 18.20 24.24
N GLN A 168 -19.48 18.83 25.41
CA GLN A 168 -19.67 18.13 26.67
C GLN A 168 -20.82 18.82 27.42
N PRO A 169 -21.87 18.04 27.86
CA PRO A 169 -22.92 18.52 28.73
C PRO A 169 -22.42 18.77 30.16
#